data_2f6cd0e878448faa30c6a32dec9e6579
#
_entry.id   2f6cd0e878448faa30c6a32dec9e6579
#
_cell.length_a   1.000
_cell.length_b   1.000
_cell.length_c   1.000
_cell.angle_alpha   90.00
_cell.angle_beta   90.00
_cell.angle_gamma   90.00
#
_symmetry.space_group_name_H-M   'P 1'
#
loop_
_entity.id
_entity.type
_entity.pdbx_description
1 polymer ?
#
loop_
_entity_poly.entity_id
_entity_poly.type
_entity_poly.pdbx_seq_one_letter_code
_entity_poly.pdbx_strand_id
1 'polypeptide(L)'
;AYFQGGTIHGYTARTAPIFLPNQVGGYMPAKPGVMGQAGFGPRDPDQADAMQTALARGLVVVSPGARGRTQATGKAPAAIVDLKAAVRYLKHNDAAMPGDANRIISNGTSAGGALSVLLGASANQPDYEPYLKALGAADAPDDILAVSAYCPMPPMNGNSTASMTTPRSTCVRSTSMSSASL
;
A
#
# COMPACT_ATOMS: atom_id res chain seq x y z
N ALA A 1 1.05 13.15 -10.94
CA ALA A 1 1.52 13.27 -12.31
C ALA A 1 0.32 13.55 -13.21
N TYR A 2 0.33 14.64 -13.92
CA TYR A 2 -0.71 14.93 -14.91
C TYR A 2 -0.30 14.27 -16.22
N PHE A 3 -1.00 13.22 -16.62
CA PHE A 3 -0.95 12.69 -17.97
C PHE A 3 -1.70 13.67 -18.89
N GLN A 4 -1.06 14.71 -19.36
CA GLN A 4 -1.63 15.60 -20.37
C GLN A 4 -1.53 14.94 -21.75
N GLY A 5 -2.39 13.94 -22.01
CA GLY A 5 -2.53 13.32 -23.32
C GLY A 5 -1.33 12.50 -23.83
N GLY A 6 -0.32 12.26 -22.97
CA GLY A 6 0.89 11.51 -23.32
C GLY A 6 0.95 10.12 -22.71
N THR A 7 2.00 9.37 -23.08
CA THR A 7 2.37 8.10 -22.44
C THR A 7 3.70 8.23 -21.72
N ILE A 8 3.82 7.58 -20.56
CA ILE A 8 5.07 7.43 -19.81
C ILE A 8 5.37 5.93 -19.74
N HIS A 9 6.50 5.51 -20.30
CA HIS A 9 6.87 4.09 -20.39
C HIS A 9 5.75 3.18 -20.96
N GLY A 10 5.01 3.69 -21.95
CA GLY A 10 3.91 2.95 -22.57
C GLY A 10 2.58 2.97 -21.81
N TYR A 11 2.53 3.59 -20.64
CA TYR A 11 1.29 3.76 -19.87
C TYR A 11 0.60 5.08 -20.20
N THR A 12 -0.71 5.02 -20.30
CA THR A 12 -1.61 6.18 -20.35
C THR A 12 -2.22 6.43 -18.99
N ALA A 13 -2.96 7.53 -18.84
CA ALA A 13 -3.74 7.80 -17.63
C ALA A 13 -4.75 6.70 -17.29
N ARG A 14 -5.15 5.87 -18.24
CA ARG A 14 -6.11 4.77 -18.07
C ARG A 14 -5.48 3.40 -17.87
N THR A 15 -4.26 3.19 -18.34
CA THR A 15 -3.59 1.88 -18.31
C THR A 15 -2.46 1.82 -17.30
N ALA A 16 -2.16 2.93 -16.62
CA ALA A 16 -1.11 3.00 -15.62
C ALA A 16 -1.47 2.18 -14.38
N PRO A 17 -0.60 1.27 -13.91
CA PRO A 17 -0.80 0.62 -12.62
C PRO A 17 -0.86 1.64 -11.49
N ILE A 18 -1.63 1.32 -10.45
CA ILE A 18 -1.73 2.15 -9.26
C ILE A 18 -0.74 1.64 -8.21
N PHE A 19 0.21 2.47 -7.82
CA PHE A 19 1.10 2.23 -6.69
C PHE A 19 0.46 2.80 -5.42
N LEU A 20 0.21 1.93 -4.44
CA LEU A 20 -0.51 2.22 -3.21
C LEU A 20 0.43 2.06 -1.99
N PRO A 21 1.31 3.06 -1.74
CA PRO A 21 2.15 3.05 -0.56
C PRO A 21 1.36 3.46 0.66
N ASN A 22 1.39 2.64 1.73
CA ASN A 22 0.86 3.04 3.02
C ASN A 22 1.99 3.53 3.93
N GLN A 23 1.71 4.58 4.71
CA GLN A 23 2.68 5.22 5.60
C GLN A 23 2.56 4.73 7.05
N VAL A 24 1.95 3.57 7.27
CA VAL A 24 1.74 3.03 8.61
C VAL A 24 3.04 2.53 9.21
N GLY A 25 3.52 3.18 10.26
CA GLY A 25 4.66 2.75 11.06
C GLY A 25 4.24 2.39 12.47
N GLY A 26 4.70 1.24 13.02
CA GLY A 26 4.37 0.80 14.36
C GLY A 26 2.88 0.67 14.66
N TYR A 27 2.04 0.49 13.65
CA TYR A 27 0.56 0.52 13.75
C TYR A 27 0.00 1.84 14.34
N MET A 28 0.75 2.93 14.24
CA MET A 28 0.30 4.27 14.59
C MET A 28 -0.61 4.83 13.49
N PRO A 29 -1.45 5.87 13.80
CA PRO A 29 -2.21 6.54 12.77
C PRO A 29 -1.30 7.11 11.69
N ALA A 30 -1.67 6.90 10.45
CA ALA A 30 -0.96 7.44 9.30
C ALA A 30 -1.83 8.45 8.56
N LYS A 31 -1.25 9.61 8.24
CA LYS A 31 -1.87 10.58 7.33
C LYS A 31 -1.68 10.12 5.89
N PRO A 32 -2.50 10.61 4.95
CA PRO A 32 -2.23 10.44 3.54
C PRO A 32 -0.80 10.87 3.21
N GLY A 33 -0.11 10.10 2.39
CA GLY A 33 1.28 10.39 2.02
C GLY A 33 1.39 11.65 1.19
N VAL A 34 2.44 12.42 1.45
CA VAL A 34 2.80 13.62 0.69
C VAL A 34 4.18 13.39 0.06
N MET A 35 4.31 13.69 -1.22
CA MET A 35 5.60 13.60 -1.91
C MET A 35 6.65 14.44 -1.21
N GLY A 36 7.84 13.88 -1.07
CA GLY A 36 8.94 14.56 -0.43
C GLY A 36 8.90 14.58 1.09
N GLN A 37 7.86 14.06 1.72
CA GLN A 37 7.86 13.77 3.15
C GLN A 37 8.28 12.31 3.36
N ALA A 38 9.44 12.12 3.97
CA ALA A 38 9.90 10.79 4.34
C ALA A 38 8.94 10.19 5.37
N GLY A 39 8.69 8.89 5.28
CA GLY A 39 8.07 8.12 6.34
C GLY A 39 8.93 8.16 7.62
N PHE A 40 9.52 7.08 8.04
CA PHE A 40 10.35 7.03 9.25
C PHE A 40 11.84 7.25 8.94
N GLY A 41 12.49 8.17 9.68
CA GLY A 41 13.93 8.36 9.69
C GLY A 41 14.44 9.61 8.95
N PRO A 42 15.74 9.93 9.12
CA PRO A 42 16.38 11.00 8.38
C PRO A 42 16.35 10.68 6.89
N ARG A 43 15.98 11.68 6.11
CA ARG A 43 15.97 11.55 4.66
C ARG A 43 17.38 11.71 4.12
N ASP A 44 17.83 10.75 3.34
CA ASP A 44 18.96 10.95 2.44
C ASP A 44 18.47 11.82 1.27
N PRO A 45 18.98 13.06 1.10
CA PRO A 45 18.53 13.95 0.04
C PRO A 45 18.76 13.38 -1.36
N ASP A 46 19.71 12.46 -1.50
CA ASP A 46 20.07 11.83 -2.77
C ASP A 46 19.25 10.56 -3.06
N GLN A 47 18.45 10.09 -2.09
CA GLN A 47 17.60 8.93 -2.28
C GLN A 47 16.20 9.32 -2.75
N ALA A 48 15.85 8.90 -3.95
CA ALA A 48 14.52 9.12 -4.50
C ALA A 48 13.46 8.43 -3.63
N ASP A 49 12.42 9.15 -3.26
CA ASP A 49 11.24 8.62 -2.59
C ASP A 49 10.55 7.57 -3.49
N ALA A 50 10.04 6.49 -2.87
CA ALA A 50 9.32 5.45 -3.59
C ALA A 50 8.15 5.99 -4.43
N MET A 51 7.46 7.02 -3.94
CA MET A 51 6.38 7.70 -4.67
C MET A 51 6.93 8.45 -5.89
N GLN A 52 8.04 9.17 -5.75
CA GLN A 52 8.69 9.86 -6.86
C GLN A 52 9.18 8.88 -7.91
N THR A 53 9.79 7.78 -7.48
CA THR A 53 10.25 6.72 -8.36
C THR A 53 9.10 6.08 -9.14
N ALA A 54 7.98 5.80 -8.48
CA ALA A 54 6.78 5.24 -9.11
C ALA A 54 6.21 6.20 -10.16
N LEU A 55 6.09 7.50 -9.82
CA LEU A 55 5.63 8.54 -10.75
C LEU A 55 6.56 8.67 -11.97
N ALA A 56 7.88 8.66 -11.76
CA ALA A 56 8.85 8.74 -12.84
C ALA A 56 8.74 7.55 -13.80
N ARG A 57 8.26 6.41 -13.32
CA ARG A 57 7.99 5.21 -14.12
C ARG A 57 6.59 5.16 -14.74
N GLY A 58 5.82 6.23 -14.61
CA GLY A 58 4.48 6.33 -15.21
C GLY A 58 3.37 5.65 -14.41
N LEU A 59 3.61 5.29 -13.14
CA LEU A 59 2.56 4.75 -12.28
C LEU A 59 1.73 5.90 -11.69
N VAL A 60 0.46 5.63 -11.43
CA VAL A 60 -0.38 6.51 -10.60
C VAL A 60 -0.09 6.20 -9.14
N VAL A 61 0.11 7.21 -8.30
CA VAL A 61 0.38 7.04 -6.87
C VAL A 61 -0.84 7.46 -6.06
N VAL A 62 -1.31 6.55 -5.21
CA VAL A 62 -2.38 6.78 -4.24
C VAL A 62 -1.88 6.36 -2.87
N SER A 63 -1.69 7.29 -1.95
CA SER A 63 -1.21 7.00 -0.60
C SER A 63 -2.28 7.33 0.44
N PRO A 64 -3.13 6.36 0.83
CA PRO A 64 -4.20 6.58 1.79
C PRO A 64 -3.67 6.76 3.21
N GLY A 65 -4.42 7.52 4.01
CA GLY A 65 -4.27 7.49 5.46
C GLY A 65 -4.89 6.24 6.06
N ALA A 66 -4.53 5.94 7.30
CA ALA A 66 -5.13 4.84 8.05
C ALA A 66 -5.20 5.18 9.54
N ARG A 67 -6.25 4.73 10.20
CA ARG A 67 -6.37 4.78 11.65
C ARG A 67 -5.30 3.88 12.31
N GLY A 68 -4.94 4.18 13.53
CA GLY A 68 -3.92 3.42 14.25
C GLY A 68 -4.23 3.20 15.71
N ARG A 69 -3.45 2.32 16.33
CA ARG A 69 -3.65 1.75 17.68
C ARG A 69 -3.84 2.75 18.82
N THR A 70 -3.39 4.00 18.65
CA THR A 70 -3.51 5.07 19.67
C THR A 70 -4.81 5.84 19.59
N GLN A 71 -5.60 5.65 18.53
CA GLN A 71 -6.92 6.26 18.40
C GLN A 71 -7.99 5.35 19.00
N ALA A 72 -9.01 5.91 19.59
CA ALA A 72 -10.13 5.16 20.18
C ALA A 72 -10.80 4.23 19.15
N THR A 73 -10.95 4.69 17.89
CA THR A 73 -11.53 3.95 16.78
C THR A 73 -10.50 3.20 15.93
N GLY A 74 -9.22 3.25 16.31
CA GLY A 74 -8.10 2.73 15.51
C GLY A 74 -7.56 1.37 15.95
N LYS A 75 -8.29 0.67 16.84
CA LYS A 75 -7.93 -0.69 17.26
C LYS A 75 -8.12 -1.68 16.11
N ALA A 76 -7.40 -2.79 16.19
CA ALA A 76 -7.54 -3.85 15.17
C ALA A 76 -9.04 -4.24 15.00
N PRO A 77 -9.53 -4.39 13.77
CA PRO A 77 -8.83 -4.40 12.48
C PRO A 77 -8.82 -3.04 11.73
N ALA A 78 -8.99 -1.90 12.38
CA ALA A 78 -9.26 -0.61 11.74
C ALA A 78 -8.28 -0.24 10.60
N ALA A 79 -6.97 -0.41 10.81
CA ALA A 79 -5.97 -0.02 9.80
C ALA A 79 -6.11 -0.80 8.49
N ILE A 80 -6.32 -2.11 8.55
CA ILE A 80 -6.52 -2.91 7.34
C ILE A 80 -7.87 -2.62 6.68
N VAL A 81 -8.90 -2.35 7.46
CA VAL A 81 -10.22 -1.95 6.94
C VAL A 81 -10.14 -0.63 6.18
N ASP A 82 -9.35 0.33 6.67
CA ASP A 82 -9.13 1.61 5.97
C ASP A 82 -8.43 1.41 4.64
N LEU A 83 -7.41 0.54 4.58
CA LEU A 83 -6.71 0.22 3.33
C LEU A 83 -7.61 -0.52 2.34
N LYS A 84 -8.43 -1.47 2.81
CA LYS A 84 -9.43 -2.15 1.97
C LYS A 84 -10.47 -1.17 1.43
N ALA A 85 -10.96 -0.26 2.27
CA ALA A 85 -11.89 0.78 1.84
C ALA A 85 -11.28 1.70 0.77
N ALA A 86 -9.99 2.03 0.86
CA ALA A 86 -9.29 2.78 -0.16
C ALA A 86 -9.21 2.01 -1.50
N VAL A 87 -8.93 0.71 -1.48
CA VAL A 87 -8.95 -0.13 -2.69
C VAL A 87 -10.35 -0.17 -3.31
N ARG A 88 -11.38 -0.40 -2.50
CA ARG A 88 -12.79 -0.40 -2.96
C ARG A 88 -13.19 0.93 -3.58
N TYR A 89 -12.76 2.04 -2.97
CA TYR A 89 -13.00 3.37 -3.52
C TYR A 89 -12.37 3.55 -4.91
N LEU A 90 -11.12 3.10 -5.09
CA LEU A 90 -10.44 3.18 -6.38
C LEU A 90 -11.15 2.35 -7.44
N LYS A 91 -11.54 1.11 -7.12
CA LYS A 91 -12.25 0.23 -8.05
C LYS A 91 -13.64 0.75 -8.40
N HIS A 92 -14.37 1.26 -7.43
CA HIS A 92 -15.69 1.85 -7.64
C HIS A 92 -15.64 3.07 -8.56
N ASN A 93 -14.58 3.87 -8.45
CA ASN A 93 -14.41 5.11 -9.21
C ASN A 93 -13.41 4.99 -10.37
N ASP A 94 -13.07 3.79 -10.81
CA ASP A 94 -12.05 3.53 -11.84
C ASP A 94 -12.31 4.33 -13.13
N ALA A 95 -13.57 4.43 -13.54
CA ALA A 95 -13.95 5.21 -14.72
C ALA A 95 -13.66 6.71 -14.60
N ALA A 96 -13.66 7.27 -13.41
CA ALA A 96 -13.50 8.70 -13.15
C ALA A 96 -12.08 9.09 -12.70
N MET A 97 -11.28 8.11 -12.23
CA MET A 97 -9.95 8.34 -11.69
C MET A 97 -8.85 7.89 -12.66
N PRO A 98 -7.64 8.48 -12.57
CA PRO A 98 -6.51 7.99 -13.34
C PRO A 98 -5.97 6.67 -12.74
N GLY A 99 -5.44 5.82 -13.60
CA GLY A 99 -4.91 4.50 -13.29
C GLY A 99 -5.87 3.40 -13.67
N ASP A 100 -5.38 2.18 -13.62
CA ASP A 100 -6.15 0.95 -13.79
C ASP A 100 -6.32 0.31 -12.40
N ALA A 101 -7.51 0.39 -11.84
CA ALA A 101 -7.80 -0.13 -10.49
C ALA A 101 -7.78 -1.67 -10.41
N ASN A 102 -7.64 -2.38 -11.52
CA ASN A 102 -7.35 -3.81 -11.53
C ASN A 102 -5.85 -4.11 -11.37
N ARG A 103 -5.00 -3.08 -11.41
CA ARG A 103 -3.54 -3.18 -11.35
C ARG A 103 -2.97 -2.40 -10.16
N ILE A 104 -3.53 -2.63 -8.97
CA ILE A 104 -3.07 -2.01 -7.73
C ILE A 104 -1.88 -2.80 -7.16
N ILE A 105 -0.80 -2.10 -6.83
CA ILE A 105 0.39 -2.64 -6.19
C ILE A 105 0.52 -1.98 -4.81
N SER A 106 0.27 -2.73 -3.75
CA SER A 106 0.44 -2.22 -2.37
C SER A 106 1.90 -2.23 -1.98
N ASN A 107 2.32 -1.19 -1.24
CA ASN A 107 3.68 -1.06 -0.73
C ASN A 107 3.69 -0.61 0.73
N GLY A 108 4.65 -1.12 1.50
CA GLY A 108 4.83 -0.69 2.88
C GLY A 108 6.06 -1.30 3.53
N THR A 109 6.50 -0.67 4.63
CA THR A 109 7.65 -1.11 5.43
C THR A 109 7.22 -1.39 6.86
N SER A 110 7.83 -2.36 7.53
CA SER A 110 7.57 -2.71 8.93
C SER A 110 6.09 -3.06 9.15
N ALA A 111 5.37 -2.36 10.02
CA ALA A 111 3.92 -2.53 10.21
C ALA A 111 3.14 -2.29 8.91
N GLY A 112 3.53 -1.29 8.11
CA GLY A 112 2.96 -1.05 6.80
C GLY A 112 3.23 -2.18 5.81
N GLY A 113 4.39 -2.82 5.90
CA GLY A 113 4.73 -4.03 5.14
C GLY A 113 3.79 -5.20 5.51
N ALA A 114 3.56 -5.41 6.80
CA ALA A 114 2.62 -6.44 7.26
C ALA A 114 1.18 -6.15 6.81
N LEU A 115 0.74 -4.89 6.86
CA LEU A 115 -0.57 -4.50 6.36
C LEU A 115 -0.69 -4.67 4.85
N SER A 116 0.36 -4.40 4.07
CA SER A 116 0.38 -4.67 2.63
C SER A 116 0.26 -6.16 2.31
N VAL A 117 0.96 -7.02 3.05
CA VAL A 117 0.84 -8.49 2.92
C VAL A 117 -0.58 -8.93 3.28
N LEU A 118 -1.12 -8.42 4.40
CA LEU A 118 -2.46 -8.76 4.84
C LEU A 118 -3.52 -8.31 3.83
N LEU A 119 -3.36 -7.12 3.21
CA LEU A 119 -4.25 -6.62 2.19
C LEU A 119 -4.34 -7.57 0.99
N GLY A 120 -3.18 -8.05 0.49
CA GLY A 120 -3.17 -9.02 -0.60
C GLY A 120 -3.69 -10.41 -0.22
N ALA A 121 -3.32 -10.89 0.97
CA ALA A 121 -3.69 -12.24 1.42
C ALA A 121 -5.17 -12.37 1.83
N SER A 122 -5.81 -11.26 2.24
CA SER A 122 -7.20 -11.25 2.70
C SER A 122 -8.17 -10.60 1.71
N ALA A 123 -7.83 -10.60 0.43
CA ALA A 123 -8.68 -10.05 -0.62
C ALA A 123 -10.09 -10.64 -0.57
N ASN A 124 -11.10 -9.76 -0.57
CA ASN A 124 -12.52 -10.12 -0.58
C ASN A 124 -12.97 -11.05 0.55
N GLN A 125 -12.27 -11.08 1.68
CA GLN A 125 -12.63 -11.92 2.82
C GLN A 125 -13.89 -11.40 3.51
N PRO A 126 -14.93 -12.26 3.70
CA PRO A 126 -16.21 -11.85 4.28
C PRO A 126 -16.11 -11.31 5.71
N ASP A 127 -15.10 -11.72 6.46
CA ASP A 127 -14.88 -11.31 7.86
C ASP A 127 -14.71 -9.80 8.01
N TYR A 128 -14.30 -9.10 6.94
CA TYR A 128 -14.13 -7.64 6.94
C TYR A 128 -15.40 -6.88 6.54
N GLU A 129 -16.41 -7.56 5.97
CA GLU A 129 -17.63 -6.90 5.47
C GLU A 129 -18.40 -6.09 6.53
N PRO A 130 -18.57 -6.58 7.78
CA PRO A 130 -19.26 -5.78 8.80
C PRO A 130 -18.55 -4.44 9.09
N TYR A 131 -17.22 -4.46 9.11
CA TYR A 131 -16.40 -3.27 9.36
C TYR A 131 -16.41 -2.30 8.17
N LEU A 132 -16.34 -2.83 6.94
CA LEU A 132 -16.39 -2.05 5.72
C LEU A 132 -17.75 -1.36 5.55
N LYS A 133 -18.85 -2.07 5.83
CA LYS A 133 -20.19 -1.49 5.84
C LYS A 133 -20.35 -0.41 6.90
N ALA A 134 -19.85 -0.66 8.12
CA ALA A 134 -19.90 0.33 9.20
C ALA A 134 -19.08 1.60 8.87
N LEU A 135 -18.01 1.46 8.07
CA LEU A 135 -17.20 2.57 7.59
C LEU A 135 -17.86 3.31 6.41
N GLY A 136 -18.86 2.74 5.76
CA GLY A 136 -19.45 3.26 4.52
C GLY A 136 -18.56 3.06 3.29
N ALA A 137 -17.76 2.00 3.28
CA ALA A 137 -16.93 1.67 2.13
C ALA A 137 -17.77 1.35 0.90
N ALA A 138 -17.23 1.67 -0.28
CA ALA A 138 -17.89 1.39 -1.54
C ALA A 138 -18.14 -0.12 -1.73
N ASP A 139 -19.22 -0.46 -2.39
CA ASP A 139 -19.53 -1.84 -2.78
C ASP A 139 -18.72 -2.20 -4.03
N ALA A 140 -17.52 -2.71 -3.79
CA ALA A 140 -16.56 -3.12 -4.80
C ALA A 140 -15.60 -4.16 -4.20
N PRO A 141 -14.94 -4.98 -5.01
CA PRO A 141 -13.92 -5.90 -4.51
C PRO A 141 -12.69 -5.17 -3.97
N ASP A 142 -11.93 -5.83 -3.09
CA ASP A 142 -10.70 -5.27 -2.50
C ASP A 142 -9.44 -6.10 -2.81
N ASP A 143 -9.47 -6.91 -3.85
CA ASP A 143 -8.31 -7.63 -4.37
C ASP A 143 -7.31 -6.65 -5.03
N ILE A 144 -6.03 -7.01 -4.96
CA ILE A 144 -4.92 -6.24 -5.55
C ILE A 144 -4.02 -7.14 -6.40
N LEU A 145 -3.30 -6.54 -7.34
CA LEU A 145 -2.44 -7.28 -8.28
C LEU A 145 -1.18 -7.82 -7.60
N ALA A 146 -0.52 -7.02 -6.77
CA ALA A 146 0.77 -7.38 -6.19
C ALA A 146 1.03 -6.66 -4.87
N VAL A 147 1.99 -7.20 -4.11
CA VAL A 147 2.46 -6.66 -2.84
C VAL A 147 3.97 -6.46 -2.90
N SER A 148 4.43 -5.28 -2.50
CA SER A 148 5.83 -4.94 -2.28
C SER A 148 6.01 -4.60 -0.80
N ALA A 149 6.38 -5.59 0.01
CA ALA A 149 6.52 -5.44 1.45
C ALA A 149 7.97 -5.54 1.90
N TYR A 150 8.40 -4.59 2.71
CA TYR A 150 9.74 -4.53 3.26
C TYR A 150 9.69 -4.79 4.76
N CYS A 151 10.49 -5.79 5.24
CA CYS A 151 10.61 -6.14 6.65
C CYS A 151 9.24 -6.19 7.38
N PRO A 152 8.26 -6.96 6.90
CA PRO A 152 6.93 -6.95 7.47
C PRO A 152 6.97 -7.39 8.95
N MET A 153 6.49 -6.53 9.84
CA MET A 153 6.44 -6.77 11.27
C MET A 153 4.99 -7.01 11.71
N PRO A 154 4.62 -8.24 12.10
CA PRO A 154 3.29 -8.50 12.64
C PRO A 154 3.04 -7.73 13.94
N PRO A 155 1.78 -7.48 14.33
CA PRO A 155 1.49 -6.84 15.60
C PRO A 155 2.02 -7.71 16.76
N MET A 156 2.88 -7.14 17.58
CA MET A 156 3.36 -7.79 18.83
C MET A 156 2.25 -7.70 19.87
N ASN A 157 1.41 -8.71 19.98
CA ASN A 157 0.52 -8.88 21.10
C ASN A 157 1.33 -9.53 22.23
N GLY A 158 1.43 -8.88 23.38
CA GLY A 158 2.20 -9.36 24.53
C GLY A 158 1.82 -10.73 25.12
N ASN A 159 0.94 -11.48 24.47
CA ASN A 159 0.47 -12.82 24.89
C ASN A 159 0.55 -13.88 23.79
N SER A 160 1.21 -13.65 22.68
CA SER A 160 1.39 -14.70 21.68
C SER A 160 2.67 -15.49 21.94
N THR A 161 2.59 -16.49 22.83
CA THR A 161 3.44 -17.69 22.79
C THR A 161 3.08 -18.59 21.59
N ALA A 162 2.68 -18.02 20.48
CA ALA A 162 2.63 -18.72 19.22
C ALA A 162 4.07 -18.75 18.68
N SER A 163 4.76 -19.87 18.94
CA SER A 163 5.98 -20.25 18.25
C SER A 163 5.69 -20.26 16.74
N MET A 164 5.79 -19.11 16.12
CA MET A 164 6.00 -19.07 14.68
C MET A 164 7.47 -19.40 14.48
N THR A 165 7.71 -20.61 14.01
CA THR A 165 8.96 -20.98 13.34
C THR A 165 9.09 -20.05 12.14
N THR A 166 9.68 -18.89 12.37
CA THR A 166 9.93 -17.89 11.33
C THR A 166 10.93 -18.51 10.35
N PRO A 167 10.58 -18.66 9.07
CA PRO A 167 11.61 -18.71 8.06
C PRO A 167 12.38 -17.39 8.20
N ARG A 168 13.69 -17.47 8.30
CA ARG A 168 14.59 -16.31 8.35
C ARG A 168 14.11 -15.31 7.31
N SER A 169 13.65 -14.15 7.75
CA SER A 169 13.29 -13.04 6.87
C SER A 169 14.56 -12.59 6.16
N THR A 170 14.75 -13.12 4.99
CA THR A 170 15.74 -12.61 4.04
C THR A 170 15.19 -11.28 3.57
N CYS A 171 15.78 -10.20 4.07
CA CYS A 171 15.56 -8.87 3.52
C CYS A 171 16.06 -8.93 2.07
N VAL A 172 15.16 -9.11 1.11
CA VAL A 172 15.53 -9.16 -0.30
C VAL A 172 15.89 -7.74 -0.71
N ARG A 173 17.18 -7.47 -0.74
CA ARG A 173 17.75 -6.33 -1.44
C ARG A 173 17.38 -6.49 -2.92
N SER A 174 16.62 -5.59 -3.48
CA SER A 174 16.41 -5.54 -4.92
C SER A 174 17.76 -5.26 -5.59
N THR A 175 18.36 -6.29 -6.15
CA THR A 175 19.47 -6.12 -7.08
C THR A 175 18.91 -5.49 -8.35
N SER A 176 19.44 -4.33 -8.69
CA SER A 176 19.25 -3.68 -9.97
C SER A 176 19.56 -4.67 -11.11
N MET A 177 18.57 -4.93 -11.95
CA MET A 177 18.85 -5.56 -13.25
C MET A 177 19.67 -4.57 -14.07
N SER A 178 20.96 -4.88 -14.18
CA SER A 178 21.90 -4.27 -15.10
C SER A 178 21.36 -4.44 -16.53
N SER A 179 21.35 -3.35 -17.26
CA SER A 179 21.11 -3.30 -18.69
C SER A 179 22.14 -4.18 -19.40
N ALA A 180 21.69 -5.30 -19.97
CA ALA A 180 22.42 -5.97 -21.02
C ALA A 180 21.99 -5.38 -22.35
N SER A 181 22.97 -4.75 -23.02
CA SER A 181 22.92 -4.31 -24.40
C SER A 181 22.74 -5.53 -25.33
N LEU A 182 21.85 -5.41 -26.27
CA LEU A 182 21.98 -5.86 -27.67
C LEU A 182 20.99 -5.07 -28.51
#